data_ec260873e3ed8a5fba5a18f57495e013
#
_entry.id   ec260873e3ed8a5fba5a18f57495e013
#
_cell.length_a   1.000
_cell.length_b   1.000
_cell.length_c   1.000
_cell.angle_alpha   90.00
_cell.angle_beta   90.00
_cell.angle_gamma   90.00
#
_symmetry.space_group_name_H-M   'P 1'
#
loop_
_entity.id
_entity.type
_entity.pdbx_description
1 polymer ?
#
loop_
_entity_poly.entity_id
_entity_poly.type
_entity_poly.pdbx_seq_one_letter_code
_entity_poly.pdbx_strand_id
1 'polypeptide(L)'
;MEQREEEIMGYTNYWRSKRAFTNDEWKRVKDEYKWLKEMGENVIVDQTKLENEIVFNGNPKDEQDHDTFYINKANVYDGFSFCKTARKPYDLAVWHLLYFINNETGAMKRISRDW
;
A
#
# COMPACT_ATOMS: atom_id res chain seq x y z
N MET A 1 -16.50 -1.62 -23.70
CA MET A 1 -15.27 -1.14 -23.59
C MET A 1 -15.12 -0.14 -22.59
N GLU A 2 -15.91 0.86 -22.62
CA GLU A 2 -15.84 1.89 -21.66
C GLU A 2 -16.09 1.39 -20.29
N GLN A 3 -16.97 0.44 -20.17
CA GLN A 3 -17.23 -0.10 -18.91
C GLN A 3 -16.06 -0.70 -18.26
N ARG A 4 -15.22 -1.30 -19.07
CA ARG A 4 -14.06 -1.93 -18.55
C ARG A 4 -13.13 -0.94 -17.96
N GLU A 5 -13.02 0.23 -18.57
CA GLU A 5 -12.18 1.26 -18.05
C GLU A 5 -12.68 1.76 -16.74
N GLU A 6 -13.98 1.88 -16.60
CA GLU A 6 -14.55 2.33 -15.37
C GLU A 6 -14.29 1.35 -14.26
N GLU A 7 -14.38 0.07 -14.56
CA GLU A 7 -14.10 -0.93 -13.57
C GLU A 7 -12.67 -0.86 -13.11
N ILE A 8 -11.75 -0.65 -14.04
CA ILE A 8 -10.37 -0.53 -13.68
C ILE A 8 -10.15 0.66 -12.79
N MET A 9 -10.77 1.78 -13.13
CA MET A 9 -10.59 2.98 -12.35
C MET A 9 -11.16 2.85 -10.94
N GLY A 10 -12.16 1.97 -10.77
CA GLY A 10 -12.75 1.80 -9.47
C GLY A 10 -11.99 0.85 -8.56
N TYR A 11 -10.94 0.23 -9.07
CA TYR A 11 -10.23 -0.76 -8.28
C TYR A 11 -9.42 -0.09 -7.16
N THR A 12 -9.72 -0.47 -5.93
CA THR A 12 -9.19 0.21 -4.75
C THR A 12 -8.90 -0.79 -3.64
N ASN A 13 -7.85 -0.52 -2.89
CA ASN A 13 -7.54 -1.26 -1.69
C ASN A 13 -7.92 -0.40 -0.49
N TYR A 14 -8.49 -1.00 0.54
CA TYR A 14 -8.97 -0.29 1.72
C TYR A 14 -8.40 -0.90 2.97
N TRP A 15 -8.19 -0.10 4.00
CA TRP A 15 -7.79 -0.63 5.29
C TRP A 15 -8.25 0.30 6.42
N ARG A 16 -8.32 -0.26 7.62
CA ARG A 16 -8.64 0.52 8.81
C ARG A 16 -7.52 0.37 9.80
N SER A 17 -7.07 1.50 10.31
CA SER A 17 -6.03 1.53 11.32
C SER A 17 -6.66 1.24 12.67
N LYS A 18 -5.93 0.54 13.53
CA LYS A 18 -6.41 0.21 14.85
C LYS A 18 -5.62 0.94 15.92
N ARG A 19 -4.33 1.02 15.76
CA ARG A 19 -3.44 1.68 16.70
C ARG A 19 -2.10 1.93 16.03
N ALA A 20 -1.24 2.67 16.70
CA ALA A 20 0.12 2.87 16.19
C ALA A 20 0.87 1.55 16.15
N PHE A 21 1.84 1.45 15.27
CA PHE A 21 2.74 0.30 15.24
C PHE A 21 3.72 0.41 16.40
N THR A 22 4.08 -0.71 16.99
CA THR A 22 5.19 -0.72 17.95
C THR A 22 6.49 -0.60 17.16
N ASN A 23 7.59 -0.31 17.85
CA ASN A 23 8.89 -0.21 17.20
C ASN A 23 9.23 -1.50 16.46
N ASP A 24 9.00 -2.62 17.10
CA ASP A 24 9.32 -3.91 16.51
C ASP A 24 8.44 -4.22 15.30
N GLU A 25 7.15 -3.91 15.41
CA GLU A 25 6.25 -4.12 14.29
C GLU A 25 6.65 -3.25 13.11
N TRP A 26 6.96 -1.98 13.38
CA TRP A 26 7.33 -1.06 12.31
C TRP A 26 8.61 -1.51 11.63
N LYS A 27 9.57 -2.03 12.40
CA LYS A 27 10.79 -2.53 11.81
C LYS A 27 10.49 -3.69 10.87
N ARG A 28 9.62 -4.61 11.28
CA ARG A 28 9.27 -5.74 10.43
C ARG A 28 8.54 -5.30 9.16
N VAL A 29 7.69 -4.29 9.29
CA VAL A 29 6.98 -3.76 8.13
C VAL A 29 7.98 -3.12 7.16
N LYS A 30 8.95 -2.36 7.68
CA LYS A 30 9.96 -1.74 6.81
C LYS A 30 10.82 -2.79 6.14
N ASP A 31 11.14 -3.87 6.83
CA ASP A 31 11.94 -4.94 6.25
C ASP A 31 11.16 -5.62 5.12
N GLU A 32 9.87 -5.82 5.32
CA GLU A 32 9.03 -6.42 4.28
C GLU A 32 8.93 -5.49 3.07
N TYR A 33 8.82 -4.19 3.31
CA TYR A 33 8.76 -3.22 2.22
C TYR A 33 10.09 -3.21 1.44
N LYS A 34 11.21 -3.36 2.13
CA LYS A 34 12.49 -3.39 1.47
C LYS A 34 12.55 -4.58 0.53
N TRP A 35 12.07 -5.71 0.99
CA TRP A 35 12.01 -6.92 0.15
C TRP A 35 11.12 -6.69 -1.07
N LEU A 36 9.96 -6.05 -0.86
CA LEU A 36 9.05 -5.76 -1.96
C LEU A 36 9.69 -4.85 -3.00
N LYS A 37 10.47 -3.86 -2.57
CA LYS A 37 11.15 -2.97 -3.51
C LYS A 37 12.14 -3.73 -4.37
N GLU A 38 12.85 -4.65 -3.76
CA GLU A 38 13.84 -5.43 -4.48
C GLU A 38 13.17 -6.37 -5.49
N MET A 39 12.08 -7.00 -5.08
CA MET A 39 11.36 -7.89 -5.98
C MET A 39 10.58 -7.12 -7.05
N GLY A 40 10.16 -5.91 -6.74
CA GLY A 40 9.36 -5.10 -7.65
C GLY A 40 10.14 -3.98 -8.33
N GLU A 41 11.42 -4.19 -8.56
CA GLU A 41 12.25 -3.22 -9.25
C GLU A 41 11.59 -2.93 -10.58
N ASN A 42 11.46 -1.69 -10.95
CA ASN A 42 10.79 -1.22 -12.18
C ASN A 42 9.27 -1.20 -12.06
N VAL A 43 8.70 -1.74 -10.98
CA VAL A 43 7.26 -1.68 -10.78
C VAL A 43 6.92 -0.67 -9.70
N ILE A 44 7.75 -0.59 -8.67
CA ILE A 44 7.54 0.30 -7.54
C ILE A 44 8.53 1.45 -7.59
N VAL A 45 8.01 2.67 -7.42
CA VAL A 45 8.85 3.84 -7.28
C VAL A 45 8.73 4.30 -5.83
N ASP A 46 9.83 4.18 -5.09
CA ASP A 46 9.86 4.55 -3.68
C ASP A 46 9.90 6.07 -3.54
N GLN A 47 8.99 6.61 -2.76
CA GLN A 47 8.90 8.04 -2.54
C GLN A 47 9.05 8.36 -1.05
N THR A 48 9.51 7.39 -0.27
CA THR A 48 9.70 7.55 1.17
C THR A 48 10.78 8.58 1.45
N LYS A 49 10.51 9.51 2.36
CA LYS A 49 11.47 10.55 2.73
C LYS A 49 11.79 10.54 4.22
N LEU A 50 10.88 10.04 5.04
CA LEU A 50 11.06 10.04 6.48
C LEU A 50 11.15 8.61 7.00
N GLU A 51 11.80 8.46 8.15
CA GLU A 51 12.06 7.14 8.70
C GLU A 51 10.79 6.42 9.13
N ASN A 52 9.80 7.16 9.59
CA ASN A 52 8.59 6.56 10.12
C ASN A 52 7.44 6.55 9.12
N GLU A 53 7.76 6.50 7.84
CA GLU A 53 6.73 6.41 6.80
C GLU A 53 7.16 5.45 5.70
N ILE A 54 6.20 4.97 4.94
CA ILE A 54 6.42 4.21 3.73
C ILE A 54 5.53 4.83 2.67
N VAL A 55 6.12 5.28 1.58
CA VAL A 55 5.41 5.99 0.52
C VAL A 55 5.89 5.45 -0.82
N PHE A 56 4.98 4.98 -1.66
CA PHE A 56 5.38 4.55 -2.99
C PHE A 56 4.20 4.60 -3.97
N ASN A 57 4.54 4.53 -5.23
CA ASN A 57 3.56 4.49 -6.29
C ASN A 57 4.06 3.52 -7.35
N GLY A 58 3.31 3.33 -8.39
CA GLY A 58 3.76 2.57 -9.54
C GLY A 58 4.70 3.40 -10.39
N ASN A 59 5.35 2.76 -11.33
CA ASN A 59 6.27 3.42 -12.24
C ASN A 59 5.44 4.22 -13.24
N PRO A 60 5.67 5.52 -13.40
CA PRO A 60 4.87 6.33 -14.33
C PRO A 60 5.12 5.99 -15.79
N LYS A 61 6.17 5.22 -16.08
CA LYS A 61 6.43 4.82 -17.44
C LYS A 61 5.26 3.96 -17.90
N ASP A 62 4.73 4.27 -19.07
CA ASP A 62 3.60 3.57 -19.65
C ASP A 62 2.36 3.67 -18.76
N GLU A 63 2.29 4.77 -18.00
CA GLU A 63 1.11 5.04 -17.16
C GLU A 63 0.81 3.92 -16.17
N GLN A 64 1.85 3.39 -15.53
CA GLN A 64 1.69 2.31 -14.57
C GLN A 64 1.53 2.81 -13.14
N ASP A 65 1.39 4.10 -12.93
CA ASP A 65 1.14 4.69 -11.62
C ASP A 65 -0.33 5.08 -11.48
N HIS A 66 -0.75 5.35 -10.26
CA HIS A 66 -2.08 5.88 -9.97
C HIS A 66 -2.02 6.58 -8.61
N ASP A 67 -2.80 6.17 -7.60
CA ASP A 67 -2.71 6.80 -6.29
C ASP A 67 -1.43 6.38 -5.57
N THR A 68 -0.86 7.32 -4.84
CA THR A 68 0.30 7.03 -4.01
C THR A 68 -0.16 6.27 -2.76
N PHE A 69 0.54 5.20 -2.44
CA PHE A 69 0.30 4.46 -1.22
C PHE A 69 1.10 5.11 -0.09
N TYR A 70 0.46 5.35 1.04
CA TYR A 70 1.11 5.99 2.17
C TYR A 70 0.67 5.37 3.49
N ILE A 71 1.63 5.00 4.31
CA ILE A 71 1.37 4.62 5.70
C ILE A 71 2.49 5.19 6.56
N ASN A 72 2.23 5.36 7.84
CA ASN A 72 3.28 5.79 8.75
C ASN A 72 3.16 5.02 10.07
N LYS A 73 4.20 5.12 10.89
CA LYS A 73 4.28 4.37 12.13
C LYS A 73 3.17 4.75 13.10
N ALA A 74 2.79 6.01 13.12
CA ALA A 74 1.73 6.47 14.03
C ALA A 74 0.38 5.90 13.64
N ASN A 75 0.18 5.59 12.37
CA ASN A 75 -1.01 4.92 11.85
C ASN A 75 -2.30 5.68 12.23
N VAL A 76 -2.26 7.01 12.15
CA VAL A 76 -3.39 7.84 12.54
C VAL A 76 -4.11 8.42 11.34
N TYR A 77 -5.27 7.87 11.05
CA TYR A 77 -6.12 8.43 10.02
C TYR A 77 -7.52 8.02 10.39
N ASP A 78 -8.25 8.67 11.12
CA ASP A 78 -9.64 8.39 11.44
C ASP A 78 -10.05 6.94 11.24
N GLY A 79 -9.11 6.05 11.29
CA GLY A 79 -9.38 4.62 11.19
C GLY A 79 -9.60 4.08 9.78
N PHE A 80 -9.79 4.91 8.78
CA PHE A 80 -10.10 4.43 7.43
C PHE A 80 -9.19 5.05 6.38
N SER A 81 -8.64 4.22 5.53
CA SER A 81 -7.77 4.68 4.46
C SER A 81 -8.00 3.87 3.19
N PHE A 82 -7.57 4.40 2.07
CA PHE A 82 -7.68 3.68 0.81
C PHE A 82 -6.57 4.10 -0.15
N CYS A 83 -6.34 3.26 -1.14
CA CYS A 83 -5.40 3.56 -2.22
C CYS A 83 -5.97 2.97 -3.50
N LYS A 84 -6.31 3.83 -4.43
CA LYS A 84 -6.87 3.42 -5.70
C LYS A 84 -5.70 3.14 -6.64
N THR A 85 -5.51 1.90 -7.02
CA THR A 85 -4.41 1.50 -7.87
C THR A 85 -4.82 1.29 -9.32
N ALA A 86 -6.11 1.25 -9.59
CA ALA A 86 -6.65 1.03 -10.93
C ALA A 86 -6.06 -0.22 -11.58
N ARG A 87 -5.75 -1.22 -10.75
CA ARG A 87 -5.19 -2.51 -11.17
C ARG A 87 -3.86 -2.39 -11.90
N LYS A 88 -3.14 -1.29 -11.68
CA LYS A 88 -1.80 -1.18 -12.23
C LYS A 88 -0.88 -2.21 -11.55
N PRO A 89 0.25 -2.53 -12.15
CA PRO A 89 1.12 -3.59 -11.60
C PRO A 89 1.50 -3.42 -10.14
N TYR A 90 1.67 -2.19 -9.65
CA TYR A 90 2.06 -1.99 -8.26
C TYR A 90 0.95 -2.35 -7.26
N ASP A 91 -0.25 -2.63 -7.76
CA ASP A 91 -1.35 -3.02 -6.88
C ASP A 91 -0.98 -4.24 -6.06
N LEU A 92 -0.25 -5.18 -6.65
CA LEU A 92 0.12 -6.39 -5.93
C LEU A 92 1.02 -6.06 -4.75
N ALA A 93 1.88 -5.06 -4.89
CA ALA A 93 2.74 -4.64 -3.79
C ALA A 93 1.93 -3.98 -2.68
N VAL A 94 0.95 -3.16 -3.03
CA VAL A 94 0.08 -2.54 -2.05
C VAL A 94 -0.66 -3.61 -1.26
N TRP A 95 -1.28 -4.56 -1.96
CA TRP A 95 -2.05 -5.60 -1.29
C TRP A 95 -1.16 -6.50 -0.46
N HIS A 96 0.01 -6.86 -0.98
CA HIS A 96 0.95 -7.69 -0.24
C HIS A 96 1.33 -7.04 1.08
N LEU A 97 1.64 -5.76 1.05
CA LEU A 97 2.07 -5.06 2.26
C LEU A 97 0.92 -4.97 3.27
N LEU A 98 -0.29 -4.67 2.79
CA LEU A 98 -1.45 -4.62 3.66
C LEU A 98 -1.72 -5.98 4.29
N TYR A 99 -1.61 -7.04 3.50
CA TYR A 99 -1.84 -8.39 3.98
C TYR A 99 -0.80 -8.76 5.04
N PHE A 100 0.46 -8.43 4.78
CA PHE A 100 1.53 -8.68 5.73
C PHE A 100 1.24 -7.95 7.06
N ILE A 101 0.90 -6.69 6.98
CA ILE A 101 0.62 -5.89 8.17
C ILE A 101 -0.57 -6.48 8.94
N ASN A 102 -1.61 -6.85 8.21
CA ASN A 102 -2.80 -7.38 8.86
C ASN A 102 -2.53 -8.69 9.58
N ASN A 103 -1.66 -9.54 9.00
CA ASN A 103 -1.37 -10.84 9.59
C ASN A 103 -0.26 -10.81 10.63
N GLU A 104 0.69 -9.90 10.49
CA GLU A 104 1.89 -9.91 11.33
C GLU A 104 1.89 -8.87 12.43
N THR A 105 0.90 -7.99 12.46
CA THR A 105 0.84 -6.97 13.50
C THR A 105 -0.58 -6.84 13.99
N GLY A 106 -0.76 -6.15 15.12
CA GLY A 106 -2.09 -5.85 15.60
C GLY A 106 -2.52 -4.43 15.27
N ALA A 107 -1.84 -3.79 14.32
CA ALA A 107 -2.05 -2.37 14.05
C ALA A 107 -3.20 -2.09 13.10
N MET A 108 -3.68 -3.09 12.38
CA MET A 108 -4.82 -2.91 11.49
C MET A 108 -6.01 -3.71 11.93
N LYS A 109 -7.19 -3.14 11.69
CA LYS A 109 -8.42 -3.77 12.08
C LYS A 109 -9.03 -4.58 10.95
N ARG A 110 -8.86 -4.10 9.73
CA ARG A 110 -9.49 -4.73 8.58
C ARG A 110 -8.80 -4.29 7.29
N ILE A 111 -8.70 -5.20 6.34
CA ILE A 111 -8.27 -4.86 4.99
C ILE A 111 -9.29 -5.43 4.01
N SER A 112 -9.43 -4.79 2.87
CA SER A 112 -10.30 -5.30 1.82
C SER A 112 -9.89 -4.66 0.49
N ARG A 113 -10.40 -5.20 -0.58
CA ARG A 113 -10.11 -4.67 -1.91
C ARG A 113 -11.28 -4.96 -2.83
N ASP A 114 -11.37 -4.16 -3.88
CA ASP A 114 -12.39 -4.37 -4.90
C ASP A 114 -12.01 -5.55 -5.79
N TRP A 115 -12.98 -6.12 -6.44
CA TRP A 115 -12.75 -7.25 -7.37
C TRP A 115 -13.13 -6.93 -8.79
#